data_9022253c52dbf369f983267b9359055a
#
_entry.id   9022253c52dbf369f983267b9359055a
#
_cell.length_a   1.000
_cell.length_b   1.000
_cell.length_c   1.000
_cell.angle_alpha   90.00
_cell.angle_beta   90.00
_cell.angle_gamma   90.00
#
_symmetry.space_group_name_H-M   'P 1'
#
loop_
_entity.id
_entity.type
_entity.pdbx_description
1 polymer ?
#
loop_
_entity_poly.entity_id
_entity_poly.type
_entity_poly.pdbx_seq_one_letter_code
_entity_poly.pdbx_strand_id
1 'polypeptide(L)'
;MGIENVVVKVNPDLTGLSDPWNLATLQSIVERLRSAGLKVVGLEGDPFDMAPIKQFGEEGITDASREMALSHYCELLESMAKLGIRLLCYNFMVGTGWARTGVRQGRGGAKATYFSLLETPTQKVGLTKDQIWSNYEYFLKAVMPTAEKVGVRMGLHPDDPCLPELGGYARIFETVADFDRAYSIYPSESNAVTYCQANFKLMGADLVETARHFGKRIAFVHVRDVEGDKTDFTELFHDQGTTDQFALMRTYRDLGLDVPLRGDHVPEMEGDRLLVPDCIPGYFTMGRLFANGYLKALLKGTENA
;
A
#
# COMPACT_ATOMS: atom_id res chain seq x y z
N MET A 1 17.94 -11.42 -11.19
CA MET A 1 17.11 -11.97 -10.10
C MET A 1 15.86 -12.71 -10.58
N GLY A 2 15.50 -12.61 -11.85
CA GLY A 2 14.32 -13.26 -12.42
C GLY A 2 13.01 -12.74 -11.82
N ILE A 3 12.92 -11.44 -11.56
CA ILE A 3 11.68 -10.75 -11.20
C ILE A 3 11.20 -10.06 -12.46
N GLU A 4 10.01 -10.43 -12.90
CA GLU A 4 9.40 -9.93 -14.13
C GLU A 4 8.13 -9.12 -13.83
N ASN A 5 7.47 -9.38 -12.70
CA ASN A 5 6.24 -8.70 -12.31
C ASN A 5 6.54 -7.49 -11.42
N VAL A 6 5.90 -6.36 -11.71
CA VAL A 6 6.05 -5.12 -10.94
C VAL A 6 4.68 -4.51 -10.60
N VAL A 7 4.61 -3.93 -9.41
CA VAL A 7 3.55 -2.99 -9.00
C VAL A 7 4.16 -1.59 -9.01
N VAL A 8 3.52 -0.65 -9.66
CA VAL A 8 4.10 0.67 -9.96
C VAL A 8 3.20 1.82 -9.49
N LYS A 9 3.83 2.95 -9.18
CA LYS A 9 3.14 4.23 -8.96
C LYS A 9 3.04 4.98 -10.28
N VAL A 10 1.91 5.65 -10.48
CA VAL A 10 1.60 6.36 -11.75
C VAL A 10 1.31 7.85 -11.56
N ASN A 11 1.42 8.36 -10.33
CA ASN A 11 1.15 9.76 -10.05
C ASN A 11 2.08 10.69 -10.85
N PRO A 12 1.58 11.86 -11.28
CA PRO A 12 2.28 12.81 -12.15
C PRO A 12 3.66 13.25 -11.61
N ASP A 13 3.77 13.45 -10.31
CA ASP A 13 5.03 13.86 -9.67
C ASP A 13 6.19 12.86 -9.87
N LEU A 14 5.87 11.56 -10.01
CA LEU A 14 6.86 10.52 -10.23
C LEU A 14 7.08 10.21 -11.72
N THR A 15 6.04 10.31 -12.53
CA THR A 15 6.09 9.91 -13.94
C THR A 15 6.40 11.07 -14.88
N GLY A 16 6.11 12.30 -14.46
CA GLY A 16 6.14 13.49 -15.30
C GLY A 16 5.01 13.53 -16.35
N LEU A 17 4.03 12.62 -16.25
CA LEU A 17 2.90 12.51 -17.19
C LEU A 17 1.61 12.96 -16.49
N SER A 18 0.85 13.83 -17.14
CA SER A 18 -0.49 14.21 -16.70
C SER A 18 -1.50 13.08 -16.99
N ASP A 19 -2.64 13.16 -16.30
CA ASP A 19 -3.82 12.35 -16.59
C ASP A 19 -3.58 10.83 -16.57
N PRO A 20 -3.06 10.24 -15.47
CA PRO A 20 -2.72 8.81 -15.38
C PRO A 20 -3.95 7.89 -15.49
N TRP A 21 -5.18 8.44 -15.37
CA TRP A 21 -6.42 7.72 -15.63
C TRP A 21 -6.66 7.49 -17.12
N ASN A 22 -6.09 8.32 -17.98
CA ASN A 22 -6.23 8.19 -19.42
C ASN A 22 -5.50 6.96 -19.96
N LEU A 23 -6.18 6.19 -20.80
CA LEU A 23 -5.65 4.95 -21.36
C LEU A 23 -4.31 5.13 -22.07
N ALA A 24 -4.17 6.20 -22.90
CA ALA A 24 -2.96 6.43 -23.66
C ALA A 24 -1.75 6.74 -22.74
N THR A 25 -1.96 7.54 -21.69
CA THR A 25 -0.93 7.86 -20.69
C THR A 25 -0.52 6.58 -19.94
N LEU A 26 -1.47 5.82 -19.42
CA LEU A 26 -1.18 4.59 -18.70
C LEU A 26 -0.50 3.56 -19.60
N GLN A 27 -0.94 3.43 -20.85
CA GLN A 27 -0.34 2.55 -21.83
C GLN A 27 1.14 2.89 -22.08
N SER A 28 1.50 4.18 -22.18
CA SER A 28 2.88 4.60 -22.38
C SER A 28 3.79 4.19 -21.24
N ILE A 29 3.31 4.26 -19.98
CA ILE A 29 4.04 3.79 -18.78
C ILE A 29 4.25 2.28 -18.86
N VAL A 30 3.19 1.53 -19.17
CA VAL A 30 3.23 0.07 -19.27
C VAL A 30 4.17 -0.38 -20.37
N GLU A 31 4.14 0.25 -21.53
CA GLU A 31 5.01 -0.09 -22.68
C GLU A 31 6.49 0.19 -22.37
N ARG A 32 6.79 1.29 -21.69
CA ARG A 32 8.16 1.58 -21.22
C ARG A 32 8.70 0.49 -20.30
N LEU A 33 7.89 -0.02 -19.38
CA LEU A 33 8.29 -1.10 -18.48
C LEU A 33 8.36 -2.45 -19.21
N ARG A 34 7.44 -2.71 -20.13
CA ARG A 34 7.46 -3.91 -20.97
C ARG A 34 8.70 -3.98 -21.84
N SER A 35 9.16 -2.85 -22.41
CA SER A 35 10.39 -2.80 -23.20
C SER A 35 11.65 -3.11 -22.38
N ALA A 36 11.57 -2.92 -21.04
CA ALA A 36 12.61 -3.34 -20.09
C ALA A 36 12.43 -4.79 -19.57
N GLY A 37 11.52 -5.58 -20.16
CA GLY A 37 11.25 -6.96 -19.76
C GLY A 37 10.38 -7.10 -18.51
N LEU A 38 9.66 -6.04 -18.10
CA LEU A 38 8.83 -6.02 -16.90
C LEU A 38 7.34 -6.04 -17.26
N LYS A 39 6.56 -6.83 -16.51
CA LYS A 39 5.09 -6.88 -16.61
C LYS A 39 4.47 -6.13 -15.46
N VAL A 40 3.67 -5.10 -15.75
CA VAL A 40 2.87 -4.40 -14.74
C VAL A 40 1.68 -5.28 -14.34
N VAL A 41 1.64 -5.70 -13.09
CA VAL A 41 0.56 -6.55 -12.54
C VAL A 41 -0.37 -5.76 -11.62
N GLY A 42 0.04 -4.59 -11.15
CA GLY A 42 -0.74 -3.73 -10.29
C GLY A 42 -0.25 -2.28 -10.29
N LEU A 43 -1.12 -1.41 -9.85
CA LEU A 43 -0.80 -0.03 -9.50
C LEU A 43 -0.87 0.14 -7.99
N GLU A 44 -0.17 1.17 -7.46
CA GLU A 44 -0.14 1.46 -6.02
C GLU A 44 -0.09 2.96 -5.74
N GLY A 45 -0.77 3.33 -4.65
CA GLY A 45 -0.82 4.70 -4.14
C GLY A 45 -1.88 5.56 -4.82
N ASP A 46 -1.89 6.83 -4.44
CA ASP A 46 -2.80 7.80 -5.03
C ASP A 46 -2.34 8.11 -6.47
N PRO A 47 -3.18 7.84 -7.47
CA PRO A 47 -2.78 8.03 -8.86
C PRO A 47 -2.73 9.49 -9.30
N PHE A 48 -3.49 10.35 -8.61
CA PHE A 48 -3.60 11.79 -8.80
C PHE A 48 -3.99 12.43 -7.45
N ASP A 49 -4.28 13.72 -7.43
CA ASP A 49 -4.77 14.40 -6.22
C ASP A 49 -6.11 13.83 -5.77
N MET A 50 -6.08 13.13 -4.64
CA MET A 50 -7.23 12.47 -4.02
C MET A 50 -7.90 13.34 -2.93
N ALA A 51 -7.41 14.57 -2.68
CA ALA A 51 -7.99 15.45 -1.67
C ALA A 51 -9.49 15.73 -1.91
N PRO A 52 -9.97 15.94 -3.16
CA PRO A 52 -11.39 16.16 -3.39
C PRO A 52 -12.30 15.02 -2.91
N ILE A 53 -11.78 13.80 -2.87
CA ILE A 53 -12.49 12.62 -2.37
C ILE A 53 -12.25 12.44 -0.86
N LYS A 54 -11.00 12.39 -0.44
CA LYS A 54 -10.60 12.03 0.93
C LYS A 54 -10.91 13.14 1.94
N GLN A 55 -10.77 14.40 1.53
CA GLN A 55 -10.92 15.59 2.36
C GLN A 55 -12.20 16.37 2.08
N PHE A 56 -13.21 15.73 1.46
CA PHE A 56 -14.50 16.39 1.22
C PHE A 56 -15.10 16.91 2.52
N GLY A 57 -15.49 18.17 2.52
CA GLY A 57 -15.93 18.92 3.71
C GLY A 57 -14.92 19.97 4.19
N GLU A 58 -13.71 20.01 3.63
CA GLU A 58 -12.75 21.08 3.85
C GLU A 58 -12.96 22.25 2.88
N GLU A 59 -12.43 23.42 3.26
CA GLU A 59 -12.52 24.64 2.48
C GLU A 59 -11.91 24.46 1.08
N GLY A 60 -12.60 24.94 0.05
CA GLY A 60 -12.15 24.86 -1.34
C GLY A 60 -12.50 23.56 -2.06
N ILE A 61 -12.96 22.53 -1.36
CA ILE A 61 -13.42 21.28 -1.98
C ILE A 61 -14.92 21.34 -2.23
N THR A 62 -15.33 21.12 -3.48
CA THR A 62 -16.72 21.20 -3.93
C THR A 62 -17.25 19.84 -4.38
N ASP A 63 -18.59 19.70 -4.46
CA ASP A 63 -19.20 18.51 -5.06
C ASP A 63 -18.68 18.27 -6.49
N ALA A 64 -18.55 19.32 -7.29
CA ALA A 64 -18.05 19.21 -8.66
C ALA A 64 -16.61 18.66 -8.73
N SER A 65 -15.72 19.11 -7.85
CA SER A 65 -14.34 18.59 -7.80
C SER A 65 -14.30 17.14 -7.33
N ARG A 66 -15.15 16.75 -6.36
CA ARG A 66 -15.27 15.37 -5.90
C ARG A 66 -15.78 14.44 -7.01
N GLU A 67 -16.88 14.82 -7.69
CA GLU A 67 -17.45 14.00 -8.76
C GLU A 67 -16.50 13.86 -9.95
N MET A 68 -15.74 14.89 -10.29
CA MET A 68 -14.71 14.83 -11.32
C MET A 68 -13.58 13.84 -10.91
N ALA A 69 -13.11 13.91 -9.67
CA ALA A 69 -12.08 13.00 -9.18
C ALA A 69 -12.58 11.53 -9.15
N LEU A 70 -13.85 11.28 -8.78
CA LEU A 70 -14.48 9.96 -8.83
C LEU A 70 -14.59 9.45 -10.27
N SER A 71 -14.95 10.32 -11.23
CA SER A 71 -14.98 9.98 -12.65
C SER A 71 -13.60 9.56 -13.16
N HIS A 72 -12.55 10.31 -12.84
CA HIS A 72 -11.16 9.96 -13.19
C HIS A 72 -10.74 8.65 -12.57
N TYR A 73 -11.16 8.38 -11.33
CA TYR A 73 -10.85 7.10 -10.67
C TYR A 73 -11.51 5.91 -11.38
N CYS A 74 -12.77 6.05 -11.80
CA CYS A 74 -13.45 5.04 -12.59
C CYS A 74 -12.79 4.84 -13.97
N GLU A 75 -12.38 5.92 -14.64
CA GLU A 75 -11.65 5.84 -15.91
C GLU A 75 -10.30 5.14 -15.75
N LEU A 76 -9.58 5.37 -14.63
CA LEU A 76 -8.36 4.66 -14.31
C LEU A 76 -8.61 3.14 -14.22
N LEU A 77 -9.65 2.71 -13.48
CA LEU A 77 -10.00 1.29 -13.35
C LEU A 77 -10.31 0.65 -14.72
N GLU A 78 -11.04 1.35 -15.58
CA GLU A 78 -11.32 0.89 -16.93
C GLU A 78 -10.05 0.80 -17.81
N SER A 79 -9.16 1.79 -17.69
CA SER A 79 -7.88 1.83 -18.41
C SER A 79 -6.93 0.71 -17.94
N MET A 80 -6.86 0.48 -16.63
CA MET A 80 -6.12 -0.65 -16.05
C MET A 80 -6.60 -1.98 -16.62
N ALA A 81 -7.91 -2.18 -16.64
CA ALA A 81 -8.51 -3.43 -17.13
C ALA A 81 -8.21 -3.68 -18.62
N LYS A 82 -8.26 -2.64 -19.46
CA LYS A 82 -7.89 -2.72 -20.89
C LYS A 82 -6.43 -3.13 -21.09
N LEU A 83 -5.54 -2.75 -20.16
CA LEU A 83 -4.12 -3.11 -20.18
C LEU A 83 -3.80 -4.43 -19.47
N GLY A 84 -4.81 -5.13 -18.95
CA GLY A 84 -4.66 -6.40 -18.24
C GLY A 84 -4.15 -6.25 -16.81
N ILE A 85 -4.19 -5.03 -16.23
CA ILE A 85 -3.81 -4.76 -14.84
C ILE A 85 -5.02 -4.98 -13.95
N ARG A 86 -4.93 -5.90 -12.97
CA ARG A 86 -6.07 -6.35 -12.17
C ARG A 86 -5.96 -6.02 -10.68
N LEU A 87 -4.91 -5.34 -10.26
CA LEU A 87 -4.68 -4.95 -8.88
C LEU A 87 -4.47 -3.43 -8.78
N LEU A 88 -5.23 -2.78 -7.89
CA LEU A 88 -4.97 -1.42 -7.43
C LEU A 88 -4.79 -1.44 -5.91
N CYS A 89 -3.56 -1.28 -5.43
CA CYS A 89 -3.27 -1.06 -4.01
C CYS A 89 -3.52 0.42 -3.70
N TYR A 90 -4.58 0.72 -2.97
CA TYR A 90 -4.94 2.07 -2.57
C TYR A 90 -4.97 2.24 -1.06
N ASN A 91 -4.96 3.47 -0.60
CA ASN A 91 -5.12 3.85 0.80
C ASN A 91 -6.17 4.96 0.94
N PHE A 92 -6.63 5.18 2.16
CA PHE A 92 -7.52 6.31 2.46
C PHE A 92 -6.94 7.23 3.55
N MET A 93 -5.62 7.40 3.54
CA MET A 93 -4.91 8.32 4.44
C MET A 93 -5.27 9.76 4.07
N VAL A 94 -5.75 10.53 5.07
CA VAL A 94 -6.18 11.90 4.90
C VAL A 94 -5.12 12.86 5.43
N GLY A 95 -4.89 13.96 4.73
CA GLY A 95 -3.92 15.00 5.08
C GLY A 95 -2.48 14.51 4.99
N THR A 96 -2.03 13.77 5.97
CA THR A 96 -0.70 13.13 5.99
C THR A 96 -0.81 11.70 5.48
N GLY A 97 -0.07 11.35 4.44
CA GLY A 97 0.01 9.99 3.91
C GLY A 97 0.90 9.08 4.77
N TRP A 98 1.67 8.21 4.13
CA TRP A 98 2.74 7.45 4.76
C TRP A 98 3.76 8.39 5.42
N ALA A 99 4.05 8.17 6.69
CA ALA A 99 4.90 9.06 7.48
C ALA A 99 6.04 8.31 8.19
N ARG A 100 7.23 8.90 8.13
CA ARG A 100 8.41 8.50 8.92
C ARG A 100 9.09 9.75 9.48
N THR A 101 9.61 9.62 10.69
CA THR A 101 10.28 10.70 11.40
C THR A 101 11.72 10.91 10.87
N GLY A 102 12.40 9.82 10.54
CA GLY A 102 13.78 9.87 10.06
C GLY A 102 14.39 8.50 9.86
N VAL A 103 15.69 8.39 10.09
CA VAL A 103 16.45 7.13 9.99
C VAL A 103 17.22 6.86 11.28
N ARG A 104 17.25 5.58 11.68
CA ARG A 104 18.08 5.06 12.80
C ARG A 104 19.12 4.09 12.25
N GLN A 105 20.24 3.97 12.94
CA GLN A 105 21.24 2.97 12.60
C GLN A 105 20.77 1.60 13.06
N GLY A 106 20.73 0.65 12.12
CA GLY A 106 20.34 -0.73 12.33
C GLY A 106 21.49 -1.71 12.16
N ARG A 107 21.16 -2.95 11.85
CA ARG A 107 22.09 -4.06 11.66
C ARG A 107 23.16 -3.74 10.63
N GLY A 108 24.44 -3.96 11.01
CA GLY A 108 25.60 -3.77 10.12
C GLY A 108 25.85 -2.32 9.72
N GLY A 109 25.28 -1.35 10.43
CA GLY A 109 25.39 0.06 10.09
C GLY A 109 24.39 0.57 9.04
N ALA A 110 23.50 -0.29 8.55
CA ALA A 110 22.43 0.09 7.64
C ALA A 110 21.52 1.15 8.28
N LYS A 111 20.95 2.04 7.46
CA LYS A 111 20.04 3.10 7.94
C LYS A 111 18.60 2.68 7.71
N ALA A 112 17.89 2.39 8.78
CA ALA A 112 16.48 2.02 8.76
C ALA A 112 15.59 3.23 9.01
N THR A 113 14.51 3.39 8.25
CA THR A 113 13.49 4.39 8.55
C THR A 113 12.78 4.06 9.85
N TYR A 114 12.41 5.09 10.61
CA TYR A 114 11.63 4.94 11.83
C TYR A 114 10.50 5.97 11.91
N PHE A 115 9.54 5.66 12.73
CA PHE A 115 8.50 6.60 13.15
C PHE A 115 8.54 6.78 14.67
N SER A 116 8.35 8.02 15.14
CA SER A 116 8.15 8.36 16.55
C SER A 116 7.06 9.42 16.67
N LEU A 117 5.98 9.07 17.37
CA LEU A 117 4.88 10.00 17.62
C LEU A 117 5.32 11.22 18.42
N LEU A 118 6.28 11.04 19.35
CA LEU A 118 6.81 12.12 20.17
C LEU A 118 7.58 13.18 19.36
N GLU A 119 8.12 12.78 18.19
CA GLU A 119 8.87 13.67 17.30
C GLU A 119 7.98 14.22 16.17
N THR A 120 6.70 13.85 16.14
CA THR A 120 5.77 14.27 15.08
C THR A 120 5.10 15.58 15.47
N PRO A 121 5.15 16.62 14.61
CA PRO A 121 4.51 17.90 14.91
C PRO A 121 3.00 17.77 15.10
N THR A 122 2.47 18.44 16.12
CA THR A 122 1.03 18.63 16.28
C THR A 122 0.54 19.63 15.25
N GLN A 123 -0.55 19.29 14.56
CA GLN A 123 -1.16 20.14 13.55
C GLN A 123 -2.59 20.58 13.97
N LYS A 124 -3.18 21.48 13.20
CA LYS A 124 -4.56 21.89 13.40
C LYS A 124 -5.48 20.70 13.15
N VAL A 125 -6.54 20.59 13.94
CA VAL A 125 -7.58 19.56 13.77
C VAL A 125 -8.24 19.70 12.41
N GLY A 126 -8.20 18.63 11.60
CA GLY A 126 -8.87 18.49 10.31
C GLY A 126 -10.23 17.78 10.46
N LEU A 127 -10.56 16.93 9.49
CA LEU A 127 -11.80 16.16 9.49
C LEU A 127 -11.86 15.13 10.63
N THR A 128 -13.04 14.98 11.20
CA THR A 128 -13.32 13.96 12.22
C THR A 128 -13.35 12.55 11.62
N LYS A 129 -13.24 11.54 12.48
CA LYS A 129 -13.33 10.13 12.08
C LYS A 129 -14.64 9.81 11.34
N ASP A 130 -15.76 10.35 11.79
CA ASP A 130 -17.07 10.13 11.15
C ASP A 130 -17.18 10.78 9.78
N GLN A 131 -16.63 11.98 9.61
CA GLN A 131 -16.56 12.64 8.30
C GLN A 131 -15.71 11.85 7.31
N ILE A 132 -14.54 11.34 7.76
CA ILE A 132 -13.66 10.54 6.90
C ILE A 132 -14.33 9.21 6.54
N TRP A 133 -15.02 8.53 7.49
CA TRP A 133 -15.80 7.35 7.18
C TRP A 133 -16.94 7.62 6.17
N SER A 134 -17.61 8.78 6.28
CA SER A 134 -18.64 9.20 5.32
C SER A 134 -18.05 9.40 3.92
N ASN A 135 -16.88 10.05 3.84
CA ASN A 135 -16.18 10.24 2.57
C ASN A 135 -15.73 8.91 1.96
N TYR A 136 -15.22 7.99 2.81
CA TYR A 136 -14.83 6.65 2.35
C TYR A 136 -16.02 5.83 1.85
N GLU A 137 -17.14 5.84 2.57
CA GLU A 137 -18.36 5.15 2.16
C GLU A 137 -18.88 5.68 0.81
N TYR A 138 -18.88 7.01 0.63
CA TYR A 138 -19.26 7.63 -0.62
C TYR A 138 -18.33 7.20 -1.77
N PHE A 139 -17.03 7.29 -1.55
CA PHE A 139 -16.01 6.84 -2.51
C PHE A 139 -16.22 5.38 -2.89
N LEU A 140 -16.35 4.49 -1.90
CA LEU A 140 -16.46 3.08 -2.15
C LEU A 140 -17.71 2.72 -2.97
N LYS A 141 -18.86 3.31 -2.62
CA LYS A 141 -20.12 3.11 -3.36
C LYS A 141 -20.06 3.66 -4.79
N ALA A 142 -19.30 4.71 -5.04
CA ALA A 142 -19.14 5.30 -6.36
C ALA A 142 -18.24 4.47 -7.28
N VAL A 143 -17.15 3.90 -6.77
CA VAL A 143 -16.11 3.28 -7.62
C VAL A 143 -16.23 1.75 -7.72
N MET A 144 -16.79 1.08 -6.70
CA MET A 144 -16.88 -0.39 -6.68
C MET A 144 -17.68 -0.99 -7.84
N PRO A 145 -18.82 -0.40 -8.28
CA PRO A 145 -19.53 -0.93 -9.45
C PRO A 145 -18.66 -0.98 -10.71
N THR A 146 -17.78 0.01 -10.90
CA THR A 146 -16.82 0.00 -12.00
C THR A 146 -15.73 -1.06 -11.78
N ALA A 147 -15.16 -1.15 -10.59
CA ALA A 147 -14.16 -2.16 -10.25
C ALA A 147 -14.66 -3.58 -10.52
N GLU A 148 -15.87 -3.90 -10.09
CA GLU A 148 -16.54 -5.21 -10.35
C GLU A 148 -16.72 -5.45 -11.84
N LYS A 149 -17.33 -4.50 -12.54
CA LYS A 149 -17.60 -4.60 -13.98
C LYS A 149 -16.34 -4.92 -14.79
N VAL A 150 -15.20 -4.32 -14.41
CA VAL A 150 -13.95 -4.48 -15.15
C VAL A 150 -13.01 -5.54 -14.55
N GLY A 151 -13.35 -6.13 -13.40
CA GLY A 151 -12.59 -7.18 -12.72
C GLY A 151 -11.25 -6.69 -12.16
N VAL A 152 -11.20 -5.45 -11.64
CA VAL A 152 -10.05 -4.93 -10.89
C VAL A 152 -10.30 -5.11 -9.41
N ARG A 153 -9.32 -5.67 -8.70
CA ARG A 153 -9.34 -5.80 -7.24
C ARG A 153 -8.68 -4.58 -6.61
N MET A 154 -9.42 -3.88 -5.79
CA MET A 154 -8.96 -2.71 -5.06
C MET A 154 -8.48 -3.16 -3.67
N GLY A 155 -7.17 -3.37 -3.51
CA GLY A 155 -6.55 -3.78 -2.26
C GLY A 155 -6.33 -2.59 -1.33
N LEU A 156 -7.18 -2.44 -0.32
CA LEU A 156 -7.07 -1.40 0.68
C LEU A 156 -5.83 -1.63 1.56
N HIS A 157 -4.93 -0.66 1.59
CA HIS A 157 -3.75 -0.65 2.47
C HIS A 157 -4.11 -0.03 3.83
N PRO A 158 -3.62 -0.60 4.95
CA PRO A 158 -3.76 0.01 6.28
C PRO A 158 -3.20 1.43 6.35
N ASP A 159 -3.66 2.21 7.31
CA ASP A 159 -3.00 3.46 7.66
C ASP A 159 -1.56 3.19 8.13
N ASP A 160 -0.60 4.03 7.72
CA ASP A 160 0.81 3.88 8.06
C ASP A 160 1.43 5.23 8.49
N PRO A 161 1.66 5.39 9.79
CA PRO A 161 1.39 4.47 10.90
C PRO A 161 -0.10 4.29 11.23
N CYS A 162 -0.44 3.14 11.84
CA CYS A 162 -1.80 2.79 12.25
C CYS A 162 -2.17 3.43 13.59
N LEU A 163 -2.25 4.76 13.61
CA LEU A 163 -2.62 5.57 14.77
C LEU A 163 -4.08 6.05 14.68
N PRO A 164 -4.73 6.40 15.81
CA PRO A 164 -6.08 6.98 15.77
C PRO A 164 -6.14 8.34 15.06
N GLU A 165 -5.02 9.07 15.08
CA GLU A 165 -4.86 10.39 14.49
C GLU A 165 -3.42 10.61 14.06
N LEU A 166 -3.20 11.34 12.98
CA LEU A 166 -1.90 11.81 12.56
C LEU A 166 -2.03 13.12 11.79
N GLY A 167 -1.18 14.10 12.16
CA GLY A 167 -1.17 15.39 11.47
C GLY A 167 -2.49 16.16 11.55
N GLY A 168 -3.26 15.98 12.64
CA GLY A 168 -4.55 16.64 12.88
C GLY A 168 -5.73 15.99 12.17
N TYR A 169 -5.54 14.86 11.50
CA TYR A 169 -6.61 14.08 10.87
C TYR A 169 -6.79 12.74 11.55
N ALA A 170 -8.05 12.36 11.78
CA ALA A 170 -8.37 11.02 12.22
C ALA A 170 -7.96 9.97 11.17
N ARG A 171 -7.62 8.76 11.64
CA ARG A 171 -7.33 7.59 10.82
C ARG A 171 -8.50 6.60 10.94
N ILE A 172 -8.81 5.90 9.86
CA ILE A 172 -9.96 5.00 9.81
C ILE A 172 -9.61 3.54 9.52
N PHE A 173 -8.34 3.25 9.23
CA PHE A 173 -7.86 1.87 8.97
C PHE A 173 -6.70 1.53 9.91
N GLU A 174 -6.97 1.61 11.22
CA GLU A 174 -6.01 1.38 12.31
C GLU A 174 -6.22 0.05 13.06
N THR A 175 -7.30 -0.68 12.75
CA THR A 175 -7.65 -1.97 13.35
C THR A 175 -8.16 -2.96 12.29
N VAL A 176 -8.11 -4.26 12.59
CA VAL A 176 -8.69 -5.31 11.72
C VAL A 176 -10.20 -5.10 11.51
N ALA A 177 -10.92 -4.67 12.56
CA ALA A 177 -12.36 -4.41 12.48
C ALA A 177 -12.73 -3.30 11.50
N ASP A 178 -11.85 -2.33 11.25
CA ASP A 178 -12.07 -1.27 10.27
C ASP A 178 -12.14 -1.84 8.85
N PHE A 179 -11.35 -2.86 8.55
CA PHE A 179 -11.40 -3.58 7.26
C PHE A 179 -12.70 -4.38 7.11
N ASP A 180 -13.20 -4.97 8.18
CA ASP A 180 -14.50 -5.65 8.16
C ASP A 180 -15.64 -4.66 7.96
N ARG A 181 -15.56 -3.47 8.57
CA ARG A 181 -16.49 -2.37 8.31
C ARG A 181 -16.45 -1.95 6.83
N ALA A 182 -15.25 -1.74 6.27
CA ALA A 182 -15.10 -1.39 4.86
C ALA A 182 -15.72 -2.44 3.94
N TYR A 183 -15.50 -3.72 4.22
CA TYR A 183 -16.11 -4.80 3.47
C TYR A 183 -17.64 -4.82 3.61
N SER A 184 -18.15 -4.54 4.81
CA SER A 184 -19.59 -4.50 5.06
C SER A 184 -20.31 -3.36 4.32
N ILE A 185 -19.61 -2.24 4.03
CA ILE A 185 -20.14 -1.12 3.24
C ILE A 185 -20.43 -1.59 1.80
N TYR A 186 -19.52 -2.37 1.23
CA TYR A 186 -19.68 -2.92 -0.12
C TYR A 186 -19.07 -4.33 -0.20
N PRO A 187 -19.85 -5.37 0.08
CA PRO A 187 -19.41 -6.77 0.03
C PRO A 187 -19.14 -7.19 -1.41
N SER A 188 -17.87 -7.29 -1.80
CA SER A 188 -17.44 -7.63 -3.15
C SER A 188 -16.04 -8.22 -3.16
N GLU A 189 -15.74 -9.11 -4.10
CA GLU A 189 -14.37 -9.60 -4.34
C GLU A 189 -13.44 -8.50 -4.83
N SER A 190 -13.97 -7.44 -5.45
CA SER A 190 -13.21 -6.25 -5.86
C SER A 190 -12.83 -5.37 -4.67
N ASN A 191 -13.60 -5.41 -3.56
CA ASN A 191 -13.26 -4.74 -2.29
C ASN A 191 -12.32 -5.63 -1.49
N ALA A 192 -11.04 -5.50 -1.74
CA ALA A 192 -10.00 -6.40 -1.27
C ALA A 192 -9.06 -5.72 -0.26
N VAL A 193 -8.12 -6.49 0.27
CA VAL A 193 -7.14 -6.04 1.26
C VAL A 193 -5.73 -6.15 0.68
N THR A 194 -4.92 -5.12 0.87
CA THR A 194 -3.46 -5.21 0.81
C THR A 194 -2.96 -5.62 2.20
N TYR A 195 -2.50 -6.85 2.31
CA TYR A 195 -2.06 -7.42 3.58
C TYR A 195 -0.63 -6.95 3.88
N CYS A 196 -0.49 -5.80 4.55
CA CYS A 196 0.79 -5.27 5.00
C CYS A 196 1.12 -5.84 6.38
N GLN A 197 2.02 -6.83 6.44
CA GLN A 197 2.36 -7.57 7.66
C GLN A 197 2.74 -6.65 8.82
N ALA A 198 3.62 -5.67 8.59
CA ALA A 198 4.09 -4.78 9.65
C ALA A 198 2.96 -3.91 10.23
N ASN A 199 2.03 -3.41 9.39
CA ASN A 199 0.93 -2.61 9.88
C ASN A 199 -0.04 -3.45 10.72
N PHE A 200 -0.41 -4.66 10.30
CA PHE A 200 -1.24 -5.54 11.13
C PHE A 200 -0.52 -5.97 12.41
N LYS A 201 0.81 -6.17 12.37
CA LYS A 201 1.61 -6.40 13.58
C LYS A 201 1.55 -5.22 14.54
N LEU A 202 1.70 -3.98 14.04
CA LEU A 202 1.59 -2.75 14.84
C LEU A 202 0.19 -2.50 15.40
N MET A 203 -0.86 -3.05 14.76
CA MET A 203 -2.22 -3.10 15.31
C MET A 203 -2.35 -4.10 16.47
N GLY A 204 -1.33 -4.91 16.75
CA GLY A 204 -1.37 -5.98 17.76
C GLY A 204 -2.08 -7.24 17.30
N ALA A 205 -2.28 -7.42 16.01
CA ALA A 205 -2.97 -8.57 15.44
C ALA A 205 -2.06 -9.81 15.35
N ASP A 206 -2.62 -11.00 15.58
CA ASP A 206 -1.98 -12.25 15.19
C ASP A 206 -2.00 -12.33 13.65
N LEU A 207 -0.81 -12.35 13.05
CA LEU A 207 -0.69 -12.25 11.60
C LEU A 207 -1.23 -13.48 10.87
N VAL A 208 -1.05 -14.69 11.42
CA VAL A 208 -1.53 -15.93 10.80
C VAL A 208 -3.06 -15.97 10.85
N GLU A 209 -3.64 -15.71 12.02
CA GLU A 209 -5.11 -15.70 12.18
C GLU A 209 -5.74 -14.56 11.37
N THR A 210 -5.11 -13.40 11.31
CA THR A 210 -5.60 -12.27 10.50
C THR A 210 -5.54 -12.58 9.00
N ALA A 211 -4.49 -13.25 8.53
CA ALA A 211 -4.43 -13.71 7.14
C ALA A 211 -5.53 -14.72 6.82
N ARG A 212 -5.81 -15.66 7.74
CA ARG A 212 -6.93 -16.61 7.61
C ARG A 212 -8.29 -15.92 7.63
N HIS A 213 -8.46 -14.94 8.50
CA HIS A 213 -9.68 -14.13 8.59
C HIS A 213 -9.99 -13.40 7.26
N PHE A 214 -9.01 -12.75 6.66
CA PHE A 214 -9.21 -12.10 5.37
C PHE A 214 -9.33 -13.10 4.21
N GLY A 215 -8.58 -14.21 4.26
CA GLY A 215 -8.66 -15.27 3.27
C GLY A 215 -8.51 -14.74 1.84
N LYS A 216 -9.44 -15.09 0.96
CA LYS A 216 -9.45 -14.65 -0.44
C LYS A 216 -9.65 -13.15 -0.65
N ARG A 217 -10.00 -12.39 0.38
CA ARG A 217 -10.02 -10.91 0.30
C ARG A 217 -8.62 -10.31 0.15
N ILE A 218 -7.55 -11.03 0.52
CA ILE A 218 -6.18 -10.58 0.27
C ILE A 218 -5.93 -10.53 -1.23
N ALA A 219 -5.59 -9.36 -1.75
CA ALA A 219 -5.25 -9.13 -3.17
C ALA A 219 -3.78 -8.84 -3.40
N PHE A 220 -3.06 -8.41 -2.38
CA PHE A 220 -1.66 -8.07 -2.41
C PHE A 220 -1.04 -8.29 -1.03
N VAL A 221 0.20 -8.74 -0.97
CA VAL A 221 0.94 -8.93 0.29
C VAL A 221 2.18 -8.03 0.30
N HIS A 222 2.30 -7.20 1.33
CA HIS A 222 3.52 -6.51 1.68
C HIS A 222 4.24 -7.28 2.77
N VAL A 223 5.32 -7.94 2.41
CA VAL A 223 6.22 -8.58 3.37
C VAL A 223 7.12 -7.51 3.95
N ARG A 224 7.01 -7.28 5.24
CA ARG A 224 7.70 -6.22 5.95
C ARG A 224 7.72 -6.56 7.43
N ASP A 225 8.80 -6.24 8.12
CA ASP A 225 8.86 -6.38 9.57
C ASP A 225 9.39 -5.12 10.26
N VAL A 226 8.98 -4.94 11.50
CA VAL A 226 9.31 -3.78 12.34
C VAL A 226 9.59 -4.21 13.76
N GLU A 227 10.35 -3.39 14.49
CA GLU A 227 10.57 -3.47 15.93
C GLU A 227 9.97 -2.23 16.60
N GLY A 228 9.33 -2.44 17.75
CA GLY A 228 8.63 -1.37 18.50
C GLY A 228 7.11 -1.53 18.46
N ASP A 229 6.40 -0.43 18.68
CA ASP A 229 4.94 -0.37 18.66
C ASP A 229 4.44 0.74 17.73
N LYS A 230 3.12 0.92 17.62
CA LYS A 230 2.53 1.89 16.68
C LYS A 230 2.90 3.34 16.95
N THR A 231 3.44 3.68 18.14
CA THR A 231 3.84 5.04 18.53
C THR A 231 5.34 5.29 18.33
N ASP A 232 6.16 4.24 18.36
CA ASP A 232 7.60 4.31 18.06
C ASP A 232 8.05 2.96 17.49
N PHE A 233 8.41 2.91 16.22
CA PHE A 233 8.90 1.71 15.56
C PHE A 233 10.02 2.00 14.57
N THR A 234 10.83 0.99 14.31
CA THR A 234 11.91 1.01 13.34
C THR A 234 11.71 -0.11 12.32
N GLU A 235 11.88 0.20 11.03
CA GLU A 235 11.85 -0.78 9.96
C GLU A 235 13.05 -1.72 10.06
N LEU A 236 12.85 -2.97 9.71
CA LEU A 236 13.87 -4.01 9.80
C LEU A 236 14.20 -4.60 8.43
N PHE A 237 15.33 -5.33 8.34
CA PHE A 237 15.48 -6.29 7.26
C PHE A 237 14.46 -7.41 7.39
N HIS A 238 14.03 -7.98 6.28
CA HIS A 238 12.96 -8.99 6.22
C HIS A 238 13.24 -10.28 6.98
N ASP A 239 14.51 -10.55 7.30
CA ASP A 239 14.98 -11.70 8.06
C ASP A 239 15.28 -11.40 9.54
N GLN A 240 15.06 -10.16 9.99
CA GLN A 240 15.54 -9.69 11.30
C GLN A 240 14.47 -9.66 12.38
N GLY A 241 13.21 -9.44 12.00
CA GLY A 241 12.12 -9.24 12.96
C GLY A 241 11.62 -10.53 13.60
N THR A 242 10.55 -10.41 14.38
CA THR A 242 9.93 -11.51 15.12
C THR A 242 8.81 -12.21 14.36
N THR A 243 8.47 -11.74 13.17
CA THR A 243 7.42 -12.34 12.34
C THR A 243 7.86 -13.70 11.80
N ASP A 244 7.07 -14.74 12.07
CA ASP A 244 7.29 -16.07 11.46
C ASP A 244 6.87 -16.03 9.98
N GLN A 245 7.82 -15.65 9.13
CA GLN A 245 7.60 -15.57 7.69
C GLN A 245 7.31 -16.93 7.05
N PHE A 246 7.85 -18.03 7.61
CA PHE A 246 7.54 -19.38 7.11
C PHE A 246 6.10 -19.78 7.41
N ALA A 247 5.60 -19.48 8.60
CA ALA A 247 4.19 -19.74 8.95
C ALA A 247 3.26 -18.94 8.05
N LEU A 248 3.57 -17.67 7.77
CA LEU A 248 2.77 -16.84 6.87
C LEU A 248 2.79 -17.35 5.43
N MET A 249 3.95 -17.74 4.88
CA MET A 249 4.01 -18.29 3.52
C MET A 249 3.20 -19.58 3.40
N ARG A 250 3.26 -20.47 4.40
CA ARG A 250 2.39 -21.66 4.44
C ARG A 250 0.92 -21.26 4.49
N THR A 251 0.56 -20.32 5.34
CA THR A 251 -0.82 -19.84 5.46
C THR A 251 -1.33 -19.29 4.13
N TYR A 252 -0.55 -18.49 3.40
CA TYR A 252 -0.95 -18.00 2.08
C TYR A 252 -1.18 -19.13 1.07
N ARG A 253 -0.37 -20.17 1.11
CA ARG A 253 -0.55 -21.38 0.28
C ARG A 253 -1.80 -22.16 0.66
N ASP A 254 -2.01 -22.42 1.96
CA ASP A 254 -3.19 -23.13 2.46
C ASP A 254 -4.47 -22.41 2.07
N LEU A 255 -4.46 -21.09 2.04
CA LEU A 255 -5.54 -20.26 1.56
C LEU A 255 -5.67 -20.28 0.02
N GLY A 256 -4.71 -20.87 -0.70
CA GLY A 256 -4.64 -20.88 -2.16
C GLY A 256 -4.61 -19.47 -2.75
N LEU A 257 -3.80 -18.58 -2.16
CA LEU A 257 -3.61 -17.22 -2.66
C LEU A 257 -2.65 -17.24 -3.86
N ASP A 258 -3.13 -16.76 -5.00
CA ASP A 258 -2.33 -16.45 -6.19
C ASP A 258 -2.33 -14.94 -6.40
N VAL A 259 -1.57 -14.24 -5.57
CA VAL A 259 -1.51 -12.78 -5.52
C VAL A 259 -0.07 -12.29 -5.53
N PRO A 260 0.20 -11.07 -6.01
CA PRO A 260 1.51 -10.47 -5.91
C PRO A 260 1.99 -10.39 -4.46
N LEU A 261 3.30 -10.58 -4.27
CA LEU A 261 3.99 -10.55 -3.00
C LEU A 261 5.24 -9.69 -3.16
N ARG A 262 5.41 -8.70 -2.31
CA ARG A 262 6.49 -7.73 -2.42
C ARG A 262 7.21 -7.55 -1.09
N GLY A 263 8.56 -7.56 -1.11
CA GLY A 263 9.34 -6.97 -0.03
C GLY A 263 9.09 -5.45 -0.01
N ASP A 264 8.46 -4.98 1.06
CA ASP A 264 8.14 -3.56 1.21
C ASP A 264 9.35 -2.81 1.79
N HIS A 265 9.22 -1.90 2.72
CA HIS A 265 10.34 -1.05 3.14
C HIS A 265 11.60 -1.81 3.52
N VAL A 266 12.75 -1.25 3.13
CA VAL A 266 14.07 -1.84 3.34
C VAL A 266 15.03 -0.78 3.90
N PRO A 267 15.99 -1.17 4.77
CA PRO A 267 17.07 -0.28 5.19
C PRO A 267 17.97 0.13 4.02
N GLU A 268 18.54 1.35 4.12
CA GLU A 268 19.61 1.84 3.24
C GLU A 268 20.91 1.15 3.60
N MET A 269 21.57 0.52 2.63
CA MET A 269 22.91 -0.05 2.77
C MET A 269 23.97 0.88 2.19
N GLU A 270 25.23 0.66 2.58
CA GLU A 270 26.35 1.37 1.99
C GLU A 270 26.39 1.19 0.47
N GLY A 271 26.55 2.28 -0.26
CA GLY A 271 26.56 2.28 -1.73
C GLY A 271 25.18 2.46 -2.39
N ASP A 272 24.07 2.32 -1.69
CA ASP A 272 22.73 2.50 -2.27
C ASP A 272 22.57 3.86 -2.96
N ARG A 273 23.07 4.95 -2.34
CA ARG A 273 23.00 6.30 -2.92
C ARG A 273 23.93 6.54 -4.10
N LEU A 274 24.91 5.66 -4.32
CA LEU A 274 25.70 5.68 -5.54
C LEU A 274 24.90 5.12 -6.73
N LEU A 275 23.96 4.21 -6.47
CA LEU A 275 23.07 3.63 -7.49
C LEU A 275 21.89 4.54 -7.80
N VAL A 276 21.23 5.09 -6.78
CA VAL A 276 20.09 5.99 -6.91
C VAL A 276 20.19 7.09 -5.86
N PRO A 277 20.82 8.25 -6.18
CA PRO A 277 21.10 9.32 -5.23
C PRO A 277 19.86 9.86 -4.48
N ASP A 278 18.77 10.05 -5.23
CA ASP A 278 17.52 10.66 -4.73
C ASP A 278 16.46 9.60 -4.34
N CYS A 279 16.91 8.39 -4.01
CA CYS A 279 15.98 7.33 -3.60
C CYS A 279 15.27 7.71 -2.30
N ILE A 280 13.96 7.54 -2.30
CA ILE A 280 13.13 7.74 -1.10
C ILE A 280 13.55 6.71 -0.03
N PRO A 281 13.80 7.15 1.23
CA PRO A 281 14.08 6.23 2.34
C PRO A 281 13.06 5.10 2.44
N GLY A 282 13.54 3.88 2.68
CA GLY A 282 12.71 2.67 2.67
C GLY A 282 12.62 1.96 1.31
N TYR A 283 13.10 2.55 0.21
CA TYR A 283 12.94 1.98 -1.13
C TYR A 283 14.26 1.72 -1.87
N PHE A 284 15.33 1.55 -1.15
CA PHE A 284 16.69 1.39 -1.67
C PHE A 284 16.91 0.09 -2.44
N THR A 285 17.80 0.15 -3.44
CA THR A 285 18.02 -0.94 -4.40
C THR A 285 18.62 -2.18 -3.76
N MET A 286 19.71 -2.04 -2.98
CA MET A 286 20.38 -3.20 -2.38
C MET A 286 19.51 -3.89 -1.33
N GLY A 287 18.82 -3.10 -0.49
CA GLY A 287 17.86 -3.62 0.45
C GLY A 287 16.73 -4.40 -0.23
N ARG A 288 16.23 -3.92 -1.38
CA ARG A 288 15.23 -4.64 -2.18
C ARG A 288 15.79 -5.90 -2.84
N LEU A 289 17.05 -5.89 -3.30
CA LEU A 289 17.70 -7.09 -3.80
C LEU A 289 17.79 -8.16 -2.71
N PHE A 290 18.20 -7.77 -1.50
CA PHE A 290 18.21 -8.65 -0.33
C PHE A 290 16.81 -9.21 -0.03
N ALA A 291 15.81 -8.34 0.10
CA ALA A 291 14.44 -8.73 0.37
C ALA A 291 13.91 -9.74 -0.66
N ASN A 292 14.12 -9.46 -1.95
CA ASN A 292 13.69 -10.34 -3.03
C ASN A 292 14.40 -11.70 -3.00
N GLY A 293 15.68 -11.75 -2.62
CA GLY A 293 16.41 -13.02 -2.42
C GLY A 293 15.82 -13.83 -1.27
N TYR A 294 15.54 -13.16 -0.16
CA TYR A 294 14.91 -13.78 1.01
C TYR A 294 13.51 -14.31 0.69
N LEU A 295 12.65 -13.51 0.03
CA LEU A 295 11.31 -13.94 -0.37
C LEU A 295 11.34 -15.15 -1.30
N LYS A 296 12.25 -15.18 -2.28
CA LYS A 296 12.42 -16.35 -3.15
C LYS A 296 12.82 -17.60 -2.38
N ALA A 297 13.69 -17.49 -1.36
CA ALA A 297 14.07 -18.59 -0.50
C ALA A 297 12.89 -19.09 0.34
N LEU A 298 12.08 -18.18 0.91
CA LEU A 298 10.87 -18.52 1.66
C LEU A 298 9.85 -19.26 0.78
N LEU A 299 9.56 -18.72 -0.40
CA LEU A 299 8.64 -19.36 -1.34
C LEU A 299 9.09 -20.77 -1.71
N LYS A 300 10.39 -20.94 -2.04
CA LYS A 300 10.96 -22.26 -2.37
C LYS A 300 10.97 -23.19 -1.16
N GLY A 301 11.35 -22.70 0.02
CA GLY A 301 11.42 -23.50 1.24
C GLY A 301 10.06 -23.97 1.76
N THR A 302 8.97 -23.36 1.31
CA THR A 302 7.60 -23.73 1.67
C THR A 302 6.86 -24.51 0.56
N GLU A 303 7.51 -24.85 -0.55
CA GLU A 303 6.89 -25.59 -1.68
C GLU A 303 6.43 -27.01 -1.33
N ASN A 304 7.14 -27.66 -0.42
CA ASN A 304 6.91 -29.06 -0.03
C ASN A 304 6.64 -29.23 1.48
N ALA A 305 6.28 -28.14 2.17
CA ALA A 305 6.07 -28.13 3.61
C ALA A 305 4.60 -28.34 3.98
#